data_855ea39b9ffb28c06ae87d5907aee6c5
#
_entry.id   855ea39b9ffb28c06ae87d5907aee6c5
#
_cell.length_a   1.000
_cell.length_b   1.000
_cell.length_c   1.000
_cell.angle_alpha   90.00
_cell.angle_beta   90.00
_cell.angle_gamma   90.00
#
_symmetry.space_group_name_H-M   'P 1'
#
loop_
_entity.id
_entity.type
_entity.pdbx_description
1 polymer ?
#
loop_
_entity_poly.entity_id
_entity_poly.type
_entity_poly.pdbx_seq_one_letter_code
_entity_poly.pdbx_strand_id
1 'polypeptide(L)'
;MSYNLLKGKRGIIFGALNEQSIAWKVAEKAVEEGASITLSNTPVAVRMGEVSALAEKLNCEVIPADATSVEDLENVFKRSMEILRGKIDFVLHS
;
A
#
# COMPACT_ATOMS: atom_id res chain seq x y z
N MET A 1 0.80 9.50 18.80
CA MET A 1 -0.28 10.47 18.66
C MET A 1 -0.52 10.80 17.21
N SER A 2 -1.76 10.78 16.79
CA SER A 2 -2.13 11.07 15.41
C SER A 2 -2.53 12.54 15.28
N TYR A 3 -2.06 13.18 14.21
CA TYR A 3 -2.40 14.57 13.89
C TYR A 3 -3.32 14.67 12.66
N ASN A 4 -3.69 13.55 12.08
CA ASN A 4 -4.50 13.48 10.85
C ASN A 4 -3.87 14.27 9.69
N LEU A 5 -2.55 14.22 9.60
CA LEU A 5 -1.81 14.96 8.58
C LEU A 5 -2.12 14.51 7.15
N LEU A 6 -2.53 13.25 7.00
CA LEU A 6 -2.80 12.66 5.69
C LEU A 6 -4.30 12.38 5.47
N LYS A 7 -5.15 13.00 6.27
CA LYS A 7 -6.59 12.81 6.13
C LYS A 7 -7.05 13.15 4.71
N GLY A 8 -7.76 12.22 4.08
CA GLY A 8 -8.24 12.40 2.71
C GLY A 8 -7.21 12.13 1.63
N LYS A 9 -5.98 11.80 1.99
CA LYS A 9 -4.94 11.45 1.02
C LYS A 9 -5.02 9.98 0.66
N ARG A 10 -4.71 9.66 -0.59
CA ARG A 10 -4.73 8.29 -1.11
C ARG A 10 -3.35 7.93 -1.60
N GLY A 11 -2.87 6.75 -1.20
CA GLY A 11 -1.51 6.36 -1.55
C GLY A 11 -1.35 4.89 -1.85
N ILE A 12 -0.26 4.56 -2.53
CA ILE A 12 0.14 3.19 -2.83
C ILE A 12 1.50 2.97 -2.17
N ILE A 13 1.62 1.89 -1.41
CA ILE A 13 2.87 1.53 -0.74
C ILE A 13 3.40 0.24 -1.37
N PHE A 14 4.54 0.32 -2.05
CA PHE A 14 5.23 -0.83 -2.63
C PHE A 14 6.33 -1.30 -1.70
N GLY A 15 6.52 -2.60 -1.59
CA GLY A 15 7.67 -3.17 -0.92
C GLY A 15 7.52 -3.49 0.55
N ALA A 16 6.35 -3.30 1.12
CA ALA A 16 6.11 -3.74 2.49
C ALA A 16 6.18 -5.26 2.54
N LEU A 17 7.10 -5.81 3.30
CA LEU A 17 7.34 -7.25 3.35
C LEU A 17 7.06 -7.81 4.74
N ASN A 18 7.67 -7.24 5.75
CA ASN A 18 7.51 -7.65 7.14
C ASN A 18 7.70 -6.47 8.07
N GLU A 19 7.54 -6.70 9.37
CA GLU A 19 7.61 -5.64 10.38
C GLU A 19 8.93 -4.86 10.40
N GLN A 20 9.98 -5.42 9.79
CA GLN A 20 11.29 -4.79 9.75
C GLN A 20 11.49 -3.90 8.53
N SER A 21 10.58 -3.96 7.56
CA SER A 21 10.70 -3.13 6.36
C SER A 21 10.26 -1.70 6.63
N ILE A 22 10.95 -0.76 5.99
CA ILE A 22 10.62 0.67 6.11
C ILE A 22 9.22 0.92 5.58
N ALA A 23 8.88 0.30 4.44
CA ALA A 23 7.56 0.46 3.83
C ALA A 23 6.43 0.02 4.77
N TRP A 24 6.65 -1.03 5.58
CA TRP A 24 5.69 -1.48 6.57
C TRP A 24 5.41 -0.38 7.59
N LYS A 25 6.49 0.22 8.12
CA LYS A 25 6.37 1.28 9.12
C LYS A 25 5.70 2.53 8.56
N VAL A 26 6.02 2.87 7.31
CA VAL A 26 5.38 3.99 6.63
C VAL A 26 3.89 3.73 6.43
N ALA A 27 3.52 2.50 6.05
CA ALA A 27 2.12 2.13 5.87
C ALA A 27 1.33 2.30 7.18
N GLU A 28 1.89 1.79 8.28
CA GLU A 28 1.25 1.93 9.59
C GLU A 28 1.08 3.40 9.97
N LYS A 29 2.11 4.20 9.77
CA LYS A 29 2.06 5.63 10.12
C LYS A 29 1.10 6.40 9.22
N ALA A 30 1.10 6.10 7.93
CA ALA A 30 0.20 6.77 6.98
C ALA A 30 -1.26 6.55 7.36
N VAL A 31 -1.63 5.31 7.68
CA VAL A 31 -3.01 5.00 8.09
C VAL A 31 -3.34 5.67 9.41
N GLU A 32 -2.40 5.68 10.35
CA GLU A 32 -2.57 6.39 11.62
C GLU A 32 -2.86 7.87 11.41
N GLU A 33 -2.25 8.48 10.40
CA GLU A 33 -2.45 9.90 10.08
C GLU A 33 -3.63 10.16 9.15
N GLY A 34 -4.45 9.15 8.89
CA GLY A 34 -5.70 9.34 8.18
C GLY A 34 -5.70 8.99 6.70
N ALA A 35 -4.58 8.50 6.17
CA ALA A 35 -4.50 8.13 4.75
C ALA A 35 -5.30 6.87 4.44
N SER A 36 -5.78 6.79 3.22
CA SER A 36 -6.31 5.56 2.65
C SER A 36 -5.25 5.01 1.70
N ILE A 37 -4.90 3.74 1.86
CA ILE A 37 -3.81 3.17 1.08
C ILE A 37 -4.15 1.81 0.49
N THR A 38 -3.38 1.43 -0.54
CA THR A 38 -3.27 0.04 -0.99
C THR A 38 -1.82 -0.37 -0.81
N LEU A 39 -1.61 -1.67 -0.66
CA LEU A 39 -0.28 -2.25 -0.56
C LEU A 39 0.01 -3.05 -1.82
N SER A 40 1.26 -3.09 -2.24
CA SER A 40 1.68 -3.92 -3.36
C SER A 40 3.05 -4.51 -3.09
N ASN A 41 3.24 -5.74 -3.54
CA ASN A 41 4.52 -6.40 -3.53
C ASN A 41 4.46 -7.51 -4.59
N THR A 42 5.56 -8.22 -4.79
CA THR A 42 5.58 -9.31 -5.76
C THR A 42 4.57 -10.40 -5.39
N PRO A 43 4.07 -11.16 -6.37
CA PRO A 43 3.16 -12.26 -6.05
C PRO A 43 3.75 -13.27 -5.05
N VAL A 44 5.06 -13.50 -5.09
CA VAL A 44 5.73 -14.38 -4.14
C VAL A 44 5.65 -13.81 -2.72
N ALA A 45 5.97 -12.54 -2.56
CA ALA A 45 5.92 -11.88 -1.24
C ALA A 45 4.50 -11.88 -0.67
N VAL A 46 3.51 -11.62 -1.52
CA VAL A 46 2.10 -11.65 -1.08
C VAL A 46 1.69 -13.04 -0.61
N ARG A 47 2.13 -14.09 -1.34
CA ARG A 47 1.83 -15.48 -0.95
C ARG A 47 2.47 -15.90 0.36
N MET A 48 3.55 -15.24 0.78
CA MET A 48 4.18 -15.53 2.08
C MET A 48 3.30 -15.14 3.26
N GLY A 49 2.31 -14.31 3.04
CA GLY A 49 1.26 -14.02 4.02
C GLY A 49 1.51 -12.85 4.95
N GLU A 50 2.73 -12.37 5.12
CA GLU A 50 3.00 -11.26 6.03
C GLU A 50 2.41 -9.93 5.53
N VAL A 51 2.51 -9.69 4.23
CA VAL A 51 1.92 -8.48 3.63
C VAL A 51 0.41 -8.50 3.77
N SER A 52 -0.20 -9.67 3.58
CA SER A 52 -1.65 -9.83 3.73
C SER A 52 -2.08 -9.59 5.18
N ALA A 53 -1.28 -10.03 6.15
CA ALA A 53 -1.54 -9.79 7.56
C ALA A 53 -1.49 -8.29 7.88
N LEU A 54 -0.52 -7.57 7.30
CA LEU A 54 -0.45 -6.11 7.46
C LEU A 54 -1.69 -5.43 6.86
N ALA A 55 -2.08 -5.85 5.67
CA ALA A 55 -3.25 -5.29 5.00
C ALA A 55 -4.51 -5.49 5.84
N GLU A 56 -4.67 -6.66 6.42
CA GLU A 56 -5.80 -6.96 7.30
C GLU A 56 -5.77 -6.08 8.54
N LYS A 57 -4.60 -5.92 9.16
CA LYS A 57 -4.41 -5.07 10.32
C LYS A 57 -4.78 -3.61 10.02
N LEU A 58 -4.41 -3.12 8.85
CA LEU A 58 -4.66 -1.74 8.43
C LEU A 58 -5.99 -1.56 7.69
N ASN A 59 -6.74 -2.64 7.52
CA ASN A 59 -8.01 -2.63 6.79
C ASN A 59 -7.85 -2.05 5.38
N CYS A 60 -6.85 -2.52 4.66
CA CYS A 60 -6.60 -2.09 3.27
C CYS A 60 -6.40 -3.30 2.37
N GLU A 61 -6.30 -3.05 1.05
CA GLU A 61 -6.18 -4.10 0.05
C GLU A 61 -4.73 -4.29 -0.39
N VAL A 62 -4.40 -5.52 -0.77
CA VAL A 62 -3.10 -5.86 -1.36
C VAL A 62 -3.32 -6.18 -2.83
N ILE A 63 -2.51 -5.61 -3.70
CA ILE A 63 -2.54 -5.87 -5.13
C ILE A 63 -1.18 -6.44 -5.52
N PRO A 64 -1.08 -7.74 -5.84
CA PRO A 64 0.20 -8.31 -6.26
C PRO A 64 0.66 -7.71 -7.58
N ALA A 65 1.92 -7.35 -7.67
CA ALA A 65 2.48 -6.79 -8.89
C ALA A 65 4.00 -6.93 -8.92
N ASP A 66 4.53 -7.11 -10.12
CA ASP A 66 5.96 -7.07 -10.38
C ASP A 66 6.30 -5.63 -10.80
N ALA A 67 7.07 -4.94 -9.97
CA ALA A 67 7.41 -3.54 -10.24
C ALA A 67 8.28 -3.33 -11.48
N THR A 68 8.82 -4.41 -12.06
CA THR A 68 9.55 -4.32 -13.32
C THR A 68 8.64 -4.41 -14.54
N SER A 69 7.36 -4.69 -14.34
CA SER A 69 6.37 -4.81 -15.39
C SER A 69 5.51 -3.55 -15.45
N VAL A 70 5.55 -2.85 -16.59
CA VAL A 70 4.73 -1.65 -16.79
C VAL A 70 3.25 -2.00 -16.73
N GLU A 71 2.87 -3.14 -17.30
CA GLU A 71 1.49 -3.60 -17.26
C GLU A 71 0.98 -3.81 -15.85
N ASP A 72 1.82 -4.45 -15.00
CA ASP A 72 1.48 -4.67 -13.60
C ASP A 72 1.34 -3.34 -12.85
N LEU A 73 2.25 -2.40 -13.10
CA LEU A 73 2.19 -1.08 -12.46
C LEU A 73 0.93 -0.32 -12.86
N GLU A 74 0.56 -0.36 -14.14
CA GLU A 74 -0.67 0.26 -14.60
C GLU A 74 -1.89 -0.35 -13.91
N ASN A 75 -1.89 -1.67 -13.76
CA ASN A 75 -2.96 -2.37 -13.07
C ASN A 75 -3.07 -1.95 -11.61
N VAL A 76 -1.93 -1.83 -10.91
CA VAL A 76 -1.92 -1.39 -9.50
C VAL A 76 -2.53 0.00 -9.36
N PHE A 77 -2.13 0.94 -10.23
CA PHE A 77 -2.69 2.29 -10.18
C PHE A 77 -4.18 2.29 -10.47
N LYS A 78 -4.60 1.58 -11.52
CA LYS A 78 -6.01 1.50 -11.88
C LYS A 78 -6.86 0.91 -10.76
N ARG A 79 -6.41 -0.23 -10.22
CA ARG A 79 -7.12 -0.89 -9.12
C ARG A 79 -7.16 -0.03 -7.87
N SER A 80 -6.05 0.63 -7.56
CA SER A 80 -5.98 1.49 -6.39
C SER A 80 -6.93 2.67 -6.49
N MET A 81 -7.01 3.30 -7.67
CA MET A 81 -7.95 4.39 -7.88
C MET A 81 -9.40 3.94 -7.74
N GLU A 82 -9.71 2.72 -8.21
CA GLU A 82 -11.06 2.15 -8.04
C GLU A 82 -11.37 1.88 -6.58
N ILE A 83 -10.44 1.24 -5.87
CA ILE A 83 -10.61 0.87 -4.46
C ILE A 83 -10.70 2.11 -3.57
N LEU A 84 -9.81 3.07 -3.79
CA LEU A 84 -9.73 4.27 -2.97
C LEU A 84 -10.68 5.39 -3.44
N ARG A 85 -11.33 5.18 -4.56
CA ARG A 85 -12.35 6.09 -5.12
C ARG A 85 -11.82 7.49 -5.42
N GLY A 86 -10.65 7.57 -6.03
CA GLY A 86 -10.08 8.85 -6.40
C GLY A 86 -8.66 8.71 -6.90
N LYS A 87 -8.07 9.86 -7.20
CA LYS A 87 -6.69 9.88 -7.71
C LYS A 87 -5.69 9.58 -6.58
N ILE A 88 -4.53 9.09 -6.98
CA ILE A 88 -3.46 8.76 -6.05
C ILE A 88 -2.66 10.03 -5.74
N ASP A 89 -2.50 10.34 -4.47
CA ASP A 89 -1.77 11.52 -4.01
C ASP A 89 -0.30 11.24 -3.76
N PHE A 90 0.04 10.01 -3.36
CA PHE A 90 1.44 9.67 -3.10
C PHE A 90 1.71 8.19 -3.39
N VAL A 91 2.98 7.89 -3.66
CA VAL A 91 3.46 6.52 -3.87
C VAL A 91 4.77 6.38 -3.11
N LEU A 92 4.90 5.33 -2.33
CA LEU A 92 6.17 4.95 -1.72
C LEU A 92 6.68 3.70 -2.43
N HIS A 93 7.91 3.75 -2.89
CA HIS A 93 8.59 2.60 -3.48
C HIS A 93 9.83 2.28 -2.67
N SER A 94 9.85 1.11 -2.10
CA SER A 94 10.96 0.67 -1.23
C SER A 94 11.60 -0.62 -1.76
#